data_753f94bf66e1832d1fbacb41fd211db5
#
_entry.id   753f94bf66e1832d1fbacb41fd211db5
#
_cell.length_a   1.000
_cell.length_b   1.000
_cell.length_c   1.000
_cell.angle_alpha   90.00
_cell.angle_beta   90.00
_cell.angle_gamma   90.00
#
_symmetry.space_group_name_H-M   'P 1'
#
loop_
_entity.id
_entity.type
_entity.pdbx_description
1 polymer ?
#
loop_
_entity_poly.entity_id
_entity_poly.type
_entity_poly.pdbx_seq_one_letter_code
_entity_poly.pdbx_strand_id
1 'polypeptide(L)'
;MSIPETKQAAEQKMNQSLDSFKTSLTKIRTGRANPGLLDTVHVDYYGAMVPISQVANVALLDARTISVSPWEKGMGAKIEKAIRDSDLGLNPASQGDMIRVPMPAMTEERRKELTKVVRSEGEHAKVAIRNLRRDANDTVKKLVKEKLASEDDERRAHDEVQKFTDRFISDVDKLVTGKEQDIMAV
;
A
#
# COMPACT_ATOMS: atom_id res chain seq x y z
N MET A 1 21.74 -7.43 24.83
CA MET A 1 21.09 -7.92 23.60
C MET A 1 22.04 -8.91 22.95
N SER A 2 21.60 -10.12 22.68
CA SER A 2 22.39 -11.17 22.04
C SER A 2 22.38 -11.02 20.50
N ILE A 3 23.26 -11.76 19.80
CA ILE A 3 23.24 -11.79 18.33
C ILE A 3 21.88 -12.29 17.79
N PRO A 4 21.30 -13.40 18.30
CA PRO A 4 19.96 -13.83 17.85
C PRO A 4 18.88 -12.76 18.03
N GLU A 5 18.86 -12.08 19.18
CA GLU A 5 17.91 -10.99 19.45
C GLU A 5 18.14 -9.81 18.51
N THR A 6 19.37 -9.45 18.23
CA THR A 6 19.72 -8.37 17.29
C THR A 6 19.23 -8.69 15.88
N LYS A 7 19.47 -9.91 15.40
CA LYS A 7 19.00 -10.36 14.07
C LYS A 7 17.47 -10.36 13.99
N GLN A 8 16.81 -10.90 14.98
CA GLN A 8 15.34 -10.95 15.03
C GLN A 8 14.72 -9.55 15.05
N ALA A 9 15.27 -8.65 15.87
CA ALA A 9 14.81 -7.27 15.92
C ALA A 9 15.01 -6.54 14.59
N ALA A 10 16.15 -6.73 13.94
CA ALA A 10 16.43 -6.13 12.64
C ALA A 10 15.47 -6.65 11.56
N GLU A 11 15.25 -7.95 11.48
CA GLU A 11 14.33 -8.55 10.52
C GLU A 11 12.89 -8.06 10.74
N GLN A 12 12.45 -8.00 11.99
CA GLN A 12 11.13 -7.49 12.34
C GLN A 12 10.94 -6.03 11.93
N LYS A 13 11.93 -5.17 12.21
CA LYS A 13 11.89 -3.76 11.80
C LYS A 13 11.93 -3.58 10.28
N MET A 14 12.69 -4.39 9.57
CA MET A 14 12.70 -4.39 8.10
C MET A 14 11.34 -4.81 7.54
N ASN A 15 10.70 -5.80 8.13
CA ASN A 15 9.36 -6.21 7.75
C ASN A 15 8.34 -5.09 8.00
N GLN A 16 8.43 -4.38 9.12
CA GLN A 16 7.60 -3.21 9.40
C GLN A 16 7.82 -2.09 8.37
N SER A 17 9.07 -1.87 7.95
CA SER A 17 9.38 -0.90 6.89
C SER A 17 8.77 -1.31 5.55
N LEU A 18 8.78 -2.60 5.22
CA LEU A 18 8.14 -3.13 4.03
C LEU A 18 6.62 -2.96 4.09
N ASP A 19 6.00 -3.25 5.22
CA ASP A 19 4.55 -3.07 5.42
C ASP A 19 4.14 -1.61 5.33
N SER A 20 4.93 -0.71 5.91
CA SER A 20 4.72 0.74 5.78
C SER A 20 4.81 1.20 4.33
N PHE A 21 5.75 0.66 3.58
CA PHE A 21 5.88 0.93 2.15
C PHE A 21 4.67 0.42 1.36
N LYS A 22 4.19 -0.79 1.64
CA LYS A 22 2.95 -1.32 1.04
C LYS A 22 1.77 -0.39 1.29
N THR A 23 1.62 0.09 2.53
CA THR A 23 0.56 1.04 2.89
C THR A 23 0.71 2.37 2.13
N SER A 24 1.91 2.90 1.99
CA SER A 24 2.17 4.11 1.20
C SER A 24 1.80 3.93 -0.26
N LEU A 25 2.08 2.76 -0.85
CA LEU A 25 1.71 2.47 -2.23
C LEU A 25 0.20 2.43 -2.44
N THR A 26 -0.58 1.98 -1.46
CA THR A 26 -2.06 1.96 -1.57
C THR A 26 -2.66 3.35 -1.71
N LYS A 27 -1.97 4.37 -1.22
CA LYS A 27 -2.41 5.78 -1.32
C LYS A 27 -2.15 6.40 -2.69
N ILE A 28 -1.33 5.78 -3.52
CA ILE A 28 -1.01 6.27 -4.85
C ILE A 28 -2.09 5.77 -5.82
N ARG A 29 -2.77 6.72 -6.49
CA ARG A 29 -3.80 6.39 -7.48
C ARG A 29 -3.21 5.67 -8.67
N THR A 30 -3.91 4.61 -9.08
CA THR A 30 -3.68 3.93 -10.36
C THR A 30 -4.89 4.11 -11.26
N GLY A 31 -4.77 3.78 -12.54
CA GLY A 31 -5.93 3.76 -13.44
C GLY A 31 -6.90 2.61 -13.16
N ARG A 32 -6.57 1.71 -12.24
CA ARG A 32 -7.40 0.57 -11.87
C ARG A 32 -8.43 0.94 -10.81
N ALA A 33 -9.64 0.42 -10.99
CA ALA A 33 -10.69 0.52 -9.99
C ALA A 33 -10.37 -0.36 -8.78
N ASN A 34 -10.65 0.17 -7.60
CA ASN A 34 -10.55 -0.57 -6.34
C ASN A 34 -11.79 -0.25 -5.50
N PRO A 35 -12.60 -1.25 -5.10
CA PRO A 35 -13.76 -1.02 -4.26
C PRO A 35 -13.45 -0.27 -2.96
N GLY A 36 -12.26 -0.44 -2.40
CA GLY A 36 -11.79 0.26 -1.23
C GLY A 36 -11.72 1.78 -1.36
N LEU A 37 -11.71 2.33 -2.58
CA LEU A 37 -11.78 3.77 -2.80
C LEU A 37 -13.07 4.39 -2.26
N LEU A 38 -14.15 3.64 -2.19
CA LEU A 38 -15.45 4.08 -1.70
C LEU A 38 -15.61 3.92 -0.18
N ASP A 39 -14.64 3.34 0.53
CA ASP A 39 -14.72 3.11 1.97
C ASP A 39 -14.85 4.40 2.79
N THR A 40 -14.35 5.50 2.26
CA THR A 40 -14.44 6.83 2.88
C THR A 40 -15.76 7.54 2.59
N VAL A 41 -16.56 7.04 1.67
CA VAL A 41 -17.86 7.64 1.29
C VAL A 41 -18.92 7.22 2.28
N HIS A 42 -19.61 8.21 2.86
CA HIS A 42 -20.70 8.00 3.80
C HIS A 42 -22.01 8.49 3.18
N VAL A 43 -23.06 7.75 3.44
CA VAL A 43 -24.40 7.99 2.91
C VAL A 43 -25.38 8.24 4.05
N ASP A 44 -26.27 9.19 3.88
CA ASP A 44 -27.37 9.39 4.82
C ASP A 44 -28.38 8.24 4.71
N TYR A 45 -28.42 7.43 5.76
CA TYR A 45 -29.36 6.31 5.91
C TYR A 45 -30.27 6.58 7.10
N TYR A 46 -31.49 7.06 6.78
CA TYR A 46 -32.49 7.42 7.79
C TYR A 46 -31.98 8.35 8.90
N GLY A 47 -31.22 9.37 8.50
CA GLY A 47 -30.65 10.37 9.42
C GLY A 47 -29.31 10.02 10.03
N ALA A 48 -28.77 8.83 9.77
CA ALA A 48 -27.44 8.43 10.20
C ALA A 48 -26.46 8.32 9.03
N MET A 49 -25.28 8.91 9.17
CA MET A 49 -24.23 8.78 8.18
C MET A 49 -23.54 7.43 8.35
N VAL A 50 -23.69 6.54 7.39
CA VAL A 50 -23.11 5.20 7.39
C VAL A 50 -22.19 4.99 6.19
N PRO A 51 -21.15 4.11 6.32
CA PRO A 51 -20.34 3.74 5.17
C PRO A 51 -21.19 3.12 4.05
N ILE A 52 -20.79 3.37 2.81
CA ILE A 52 -21.51 2.89 1.63
C ILE A 52 -21.66 1.37 1.61
N SER A 53 -20.69 0.65 2.17
CA SER A 53 -20.71 -0.82 2.29
C SER A 53 -21.83 -1.36 3.18
N GLN A 54 -22.43 -0.53 4.02
CA GLN A 54 -23.56 -0.92 4.88
C GLN A 54 -24.93 -0.78 4.21
N VAL A 55 -24.99 -0.13 3.04
CA VAL A 55 -26.25 0.13 2.32
C VAL A 55 -26.24 -0.42 0.90
N ALA A 56 -25.09 -0.90 0.43
CA ALA A 56 -24.92 -1.41 -0.93
C ALA A 56 -23.83 -2.48 -1.00
N ASN A 57 -23.93 -3.32 -2.03
CA ASN A 57 -22.84 -4.19 -2.40
C ASN A 57 -21.89 -3.45 -3.35
N VAL A 58 -20.62 -3.34 -2.96
CA VAL A 58 -19.56 -2.67 -3.73
C VAL A 58 -18.63 -3.73 -4.30
N ALA A 59 -18.48 -3.79 -5.61
CA ALA A 59 -17.67 -4.78 -6.30
C ALA A 59 -17.01 -4.19 -7.54
N LEU A 60 -16.07 -4.92 -8.14
CA LEU A 60 -15.52 -4.56 -9.45
C LEU A 60 -16.45 -5.08 -10.56
N LEU A 61 -16.83 -4.20 -11.47
CA LEU A 61 -17.50 -4.59 -12.70
C LEU A 61 -16.47 -4.97 -13.79
N ASP A 62 -15.43 -4.17 -13.89
CA ASP A 62 -14.25 -4.42 -14.74
C ASP A 62 -13.01 -3.74 -14.14
N ALA A 63 -11.88 -3.79 -14.83
CA ALA A 63 -10.61 -3.24 -14.33
C ALA A 63 -10.64 -1.74 -14.01
N ARG A 64 -11.63 -0.98 -14.55
CA ARG A 64 -11.73 0.48 -14.44
C ARG A 64 -13.05 0.96 -13.90
N THR A 65 -13.97 0.06 -13.58
CA THR A 65 -15.32 0.42 -13.15
C THR A 65 -15.70 -0.31 -11.89
N ILE A 66 -16.16 0.44 -10.90
CA ILE A 66 -16.75 -0.10 -9.67
C ILE A 66 -18.26 -0.19 -9.88
N SER A 67 -18.87 -1.29 -9.47
CA SER A 67 -20.30 -1.44 -9.39
C SER A 67 -20.78 -1.25 -7.96
N VAL A 68 -21.84 -0.48 -7.79
CA VAL A 68 -22.50 -0.27 -6.50
C VAL A 68 -23.97 -0.66 -6.67
N SER A 69 -24.36 -1.72 -5.98
CA SER A 69 -25.73 -2.25 -6.03
C SER A 69 -26.44 -1.99 -4.71
N PRO A 70 -27.31 -0.95 -4.63
CA PRO A 70 -28.04 -0.68 -3.39
C PRO A 70 -28.95 -1.85 -3.00
N TRP A 71 -29.02 -2.15 -1.71
CA TRP A 71 -29.92 -3.20 -1.22
C TRP A 71 -31.38 -2.72 -1.14
N GLU A 72 -31.58 -1.43 -0.95
CA GLU A 72 -32.90 -0.80 -0.95
C GLU A 72 -33.10 0.07 -2.18
N LYS A 73 -34.24 -0.06 -2.86
CA LYS A 73 -34.52 0.66 -4.11
C LYS A 73 -34.50 2.21 -3.96
N GLY A 74 -34.86 2.75 -2.83
CA GLY A 74 -34.84 4.19 -2.59
C GLY A 74 -33.48 4.81 -2.32
N MET A 75 -32.45 4.00 -2.13
CA MET A 75 -31.11 4.47 -1.74
C MET A 75 -30.20 4.83 -2.91
N GLY A 76 -30.53 4.41 -4.11
CA GLY A 76 -29.66 4.62 -5.28
C GLY A 76 -29.30 6.09 -5.53
N ALA A 77 -30.28 6.98 -5.50
CA ALA A 77 -30.07 8.42 -5.71
C ALA A 77 -29.20 9.05 -4.62
N LYS A 78 -29.39 8.64 -3.37
CA LYS A 78 -28.59 9.13 -2.23
C LYS A 78 -27.15 8.65 -2.31
N ILE A 79 -26.92 7.40 -2.68
CA ILE A 79 -25.60 6.82 -2.87
C ILE A 79 -24.88 7.51 -4.03
N GLU A 80 -25.55 7.69 -5.15
CA GLU A 80 -25.01 8.40 -6.31
C GLU A 80 -24.58 9.82 -5.95
N LYS A 81 -25.43 10.55 -5.25
CA LYS A 81 -25.12 11.90 -4.79
C LYS A 81 -23.93 11.92 -3.83
N ALA A 82 -23.87 11.00 -2.88
CA ALA A 82 -22.78 10.91 -1.92
C ALA A 82 -21.43 10.65 -2.61
N ILE A 83 -21.40 9.80 -3.63
CA ILE A 83 -20.19 9.54 -4.43
C ILE A 83 -19.80 10.78 -5.24
N ARG A 84 -20.77 11.44 -5.86
CA ARG A 84 -20.51 12.66 -6.66
C ARG A 84 -19.97 13.80 -5.81
N ASP A 85 -20.54 14.00 -4.63
CA ASP A 85 -20.16 15.07 -3.71
C ASP A 85 -18.89 14.75 -2.92
N SER A 86 -18.36 13.53 -3.03
CA SER A 86 -17.09 13.15 -2.38
C SER A 86 -15.89 13.83 -3.06
N ASP A 87 -14.79 13.97 -2.32
CA ASP A 87 -13.54 14.54 -2.82
C ASP A 87 -12.78 13.61 -3.79
N LEU A 88 -13.37 12.48 -4.16
CA LEU A 88 -12.72 11.48 -5.01
C LEU A 88 -12.74 11.85 -6.50
N GLY A 89 -13.55 12.83 -6.92
CA GLY A 89 -13.64 13.24 -8.32
C GLY A 89 -14.25 12.18 -9.24
N LEU A 90 -15.17 11.37 -8.71
CA LEU A 90 -15.83 10.30 -9.44
C LEU A 90 -17.16 10.76 -10.03
N ASN A 91 -17.51 10.20 -11.19
CA ASN A 91 -18.79 10.46 -11.87
C ASN A 91 -19.65 9.19 -11.89
N PRO A 92 -20.45 8.94 -10.84
CA PRO A 92 -21.33 7.79 -10.82
C PRO A 92 -22.48 7.96 -11.84
N ALA A 93 -22.87 6.87 -12.45
CA ALA A 93 -24.00 6.82 -13.39
C ALA A 93 -24.91 5.64 -13.04
N SER A 94 -26.19 5.91 -12.84
CA SER A 94 -27.18 4.86 -12.60
C SER A 94 -27.49 4.09 -13.87
N GLN A 95 -27.47 2.76 -13.77
CA GLN A 95 -27.87 1.85 -14.83
C GLN A 95 -28.80 0.77 -14.25
N GLY A 96 -30.11 0.98 -14.36
CA GLY A 96 -31.07 0.10 -13.70
C GLY A 96 -30.95 0.16 -12.18
N ASP A 97 -30.81 -1.01 -11.57
CA ASP A 97 -30.62 -1.14 -10.11
C ASP A 97 -29.17 -1.03 -9.65
N MET A 98 -28.26 -0.74 -10.56
CA MET A 98 -26.82 -0.66 -10.30
C MET A 98 -26.29 0.73 -10.62
N ILE A 99 -25.34 1.20 -9.82
CA ILE A 99 -24.59 2.42 -10.08
C ILE A 99 -23.21 2.03 -10.60
N ARG A 100 -22.84 2.56 -11.76
CA ARG A 100 -21.50 2.40 -12.33
C ARG A 100 -20.64 3.58 -11.92
N VAL A 101 -19.47 3.29 -11.41
CA VAL A 101 -18.48 4.30 -11.01
C VAL A 101 -17.22 4.08 -11.81
N PRO A 102 -17.07 4.69 -12.99
CA PRO A 102 -15.87 4.56 -13.80
C PRO A 102 -14.73 5.36 -13.17
N MET A 103 -13.51 4.83 -13.23
CA MET A 103 -12.33 5.57 -12.82
C MET A 103 -12.01 6.65 -13.85
N PRO A 104 -11.63 7.87 -13.40
CA PRO A 104 -11.15 8.91 -14.31
C PRO A 104 -9.91 8.43 -15.07
N ALA A 105 -9.87 8.74 -16.37
CA ALA A 105 -8.67 8.49 -17.15
C ALA A 105 -7.52 9.38 -16.66
N MET A 106 -6.35 8.79 -16.44
CA MET A 106 -5.14 9.55 -16.14
C MET A 106 -4.43 9.94 -17.44
N THR A 107 -3.91 11.17 -17.49
CA THR A 107 -3.06 11.61 -18.57
C THR A 107 -1.71 10.87 -18.53
N GLU A 108 -1.04 10.76 -19.67
CA GLU A 108 0.30 10.16 -19.74
C GLU A 108 1.30 10.90 -18.83
N GLU A 109 1.20 12.23 -18.78
CA GLU A 109 2.03 13.07 -17.91
C GLU A 109 1.83 12.72 -16.44
N ARG A 110 0.56 12.57 -16.02
CA ARG A 110 0.25 12.19 -14.63
C ARG A 110 0.77 10.81 -14.28
N ARG A 111 0.68 9.85 -15.20
CA ARG A 111 1.26 8.50 -15.03
C ARG A 111 2.76 8.56 -14.83
N LYS A 112 3.47 9.36 -15.63
CA LYS A 112 4.92 9.56 -15.50
C LYS A 112 5.29 10.18 -14.14
N GLU A 113 4.54 11.18 -13.69
CA GLU A 113 4.73 11.77 -12.35
C GLU A 113 4.55 10.75 -11.24
N LEU A 114 3.47 9.97 -11.28
CA LEU A 114 3.19 8.94 -10.28
C LEU A 114 4.24 7.83 -10.27
N THR A 115 4.76 7.44 -11.43
CA THR A 115 5.87 6.50 -11.54
C THR A 115 7.13 7.02 -10.82
N LYS A 116 7.44 8.29 -10.97
CA LYS A 116 8.55 8.92 -10.24
C LYS A 116 8.31 8.91 -8.73
N VAL A 117 7.08 9.18 -8.29
CA VAL A 117 6.71 9.11 -6.87
C VAL A 117 6.91 7.69 -6.32
N VAL A 118 6.45 6.67 -7.04
CA VAL A 118 6.62 5.26 -6.64
C VAL A 118 8.10 4.91 -6.50
N ARG A 119 8.92 5.29 -7.46
CA ARG A 119 10.37 5.05 -7.40
C ARG A 119 11.03 5.75 -6.22
N SER A 120 10.67 7.00 -5.98
CA SER A 120 11.17 7.77 -4.84
C SER A 120 10.80 7.11 -3.50
N GLU A 121 9.56 6.70 -3.34
CA GLU A 121 9.09 5.98 -2.14
C GLU A 121 9.82 4.63 -1.98
N GLY A 122 10.07 3.93 -3.08
CA GLY A 122 10.86 2.70 -3.09
C GLY A 122 12.30 2.91 -2.63
N GLU A 123 12.96 3.97 -3.09
CA GLU A 123 14.31 4.31 -2.65
C GLU A 123 14.35 4.68 -1.16
N HIS A 124 13.37 5.44 -0.67
CA HIS A 124 13.26 5.73 0.77
C HIS A 124 13.12 4.45 1.61
N ALA A 125 12.29 3.52 1.17
CA ALA A 125 12.14 2.23 1.83
C ALA A 125 13.43 1.42 1.85
N LYS A 126 14.16 1.38 0.73
CA LYS A 126 15.46 0.68 0.65
C LYS A 126 16.51 1.33 1.54
N VAL A 127 16.54 2.66 1.61
CA VAL A 127 17.46 3.38 2.54
C VAL A 127 17.15 3.02 3.99
N ALA A 128 15.87 2.99 4.37
CA ALA A 128 15.46 2.59 5.72
C ALA A 128 15.92 1.17 6.06
N ILE A 129 15.75 0.22 5.13
CA ILE A 129 16.19 -1.17 5.28
C ILE A 129 17.71 -1.26 5.42
N ARG A 130 18.47 -0.54 4.60
CA ARG A 130 19.93 -0.50 4.68
C ARG A 130 20.42 0.10 6.00
N ASN A 131 19.75 1.11 6.51
CA ASN A 131 20.08 1.68 7.82
C ASN A 131 19.87 0.67 8.95
N LEU A 132 18.77 -0.08 8.91
CA LEU A 132 18.52 -1.16 9.87
C LEU A 132 19.59 -2.24 9.82
N ARG A 133 20.08 -2.58 8.62
CA ARG A 133 21.23 -3.48 8.45
C ARG A 133 22.48 -2.92 9.13
N ARG A 134 22.80 -1.65 8.91
CA ARG A 134 23.97 -0.99 9.53
C ARG A 134 23.86 -1.02 11.03
N ASP A 135 22.71 -0.65 11.59
CA ASP A 135 22.48 -0.63 13.02
C ASP A 135 22.65 -2.04 13.64
N ALA A 136 22.14 -3.08 12.96
CA ALA A 136 22.34 -4.46 13.40
C ALA A 136 23.81 -4.86 13.37
N ASN A 137 24.51 -4.54 12.31
CA ASN A 137 25.94 -4.85 12.17
C ASN A 137 26.78 -4.11 13.23
N ASP A 138 26.46 -2.86 13.51
CA ASP A 138 27.13 -2.08 14.55
C ASP A 138 26.89 -2.65 15.94
N THR A 139 25.68 -3.12 16.22
CA THR A 139 25.34 -3.79 17.47
C THR A 139 26.14 -5.08 17.64
N VAL A 140 26.22 -5.92 16.60
CA VAL A 140 27.01 -7.16 16.62
C VAL A 140 28.48 -6.86 16.81
N LYS A 141 29.04 -5.87 16.12
CA LYS A 141 30.43 -5.45 16.26
C LYS A 141 30.72 -4.98 17.68
N LYS A 142 29.81 -4.28 18.32
CA LYS A 142 29.92 -3.87 19.72
C LYS A 142 29.98 -5.07 20.65
N LEU A 143 29.13 -6.10 20.42
CA LEU A 143 29.17 -7.33 21.21
C LEU A 143 30.53 -8.05 21.13
N VAL A 144 31.16 -8.09 19.96
CA VAL A 144 32.48 -8.65 19.77
C VAL A 144 33.53 -7.82 20.52
N LYS A 145 33.47 -6.51 20.43
CA LYS A 145 34.37 -5.61 21.16
C LYS A 145 34.26 -5.77 22.68
N GLU A 146 33.09 -6.03 23.19
CA GLU A 146 32.81 -6.30 24.60
C GLU A 146 33.11 -7.76 25.01
N LYS A 147 33.65 -8.58 24.09
CA LYS A 147 33.96 -9.99 24.28
C LYS A 147 32.76 -10.87 24.64
N LEU A 148 31.55 -10.45 24.24
CA LEU A 148 30.31 -11.20 24.40
C LEU A 148 30.01 -12.10 23.19
N ALA A 149 30.78 -11.97 22.11
CA ALA A 149 30.68 -12.77 20.91
C ALA A 149 32.07 -12.90 20.26
N SER A 150 32.25 -13.91 19.40
CA SER A 150 33.48 -14.12 18.64
C SER A 150 33.44 -13.40 17.27
N GLU A 151 34.62 -13.25 16.64
CA GLU A 151 34.69 -12.73 15.26
C GLU A 151 34.00 -13.65 14.25
N ASP A 152 34.01 -14.96 14.48
CA ASP A 152 33.28 -15.91 13.65
C ASP A 152 31.76 -15.74 13.79
N ASP A 153 31.28 -15.45 14.99
CA ASP A 153 29.86 -15.12 15.22
C ASP A 153 29.48 -13.84 14.52
N GLU A 154 30.35 -12.82 14.53
CA GLU A 154 30.15 -11.58 13.79
C GLU A 154 30.02 -11.83 12.30
N ARG A 155 30.92 -12.61 11.71
CA ARG A 155 30.90 -12.92 10.29
C ARG A 155 29.60 -13.62 9.88
N ARG A 156 29.19 -14.63 10.64
CA ARG A 156 27.95 -15.35 10.40
C ARG A 156 26.73 -14.44 10.52
N ALA A 157 26.71 -13.58 11.54
CA ALA A 157 25.63 -12.62 11.72
C ALA A 157 25.55 -11.62 10.56
N HIS A 158 26.68 -11.09 10.10
CA HIS A 158 26.73 -10.21 8.93
C HIS A 158 26.18 -10.87 7.68
N ASP A 159 26.56 -12.13 7.43
CA ASP A 159 26.07 -12.89 6.27
C ASP A 159 24.55 -13.10 6.34
N GLU A 160 24.02 -13.46 7.50
CA GLU A 160 22.59 -13.67 7.69
C GLU A 160 21.79 -12.36 7.59
N VAL A 161 22.28 -11.28 8.19
CA VAL A 161 21.67 -9.95 8.09
C VAL A 161 21.68 -9.48 6.63
N GLN A 162 22.77 -9.73 5.90
CA GLN A 162 22.83 -9.38 4.48
C GLN A 162 21.82 -10.16 3.66
N LYS A 163 21.65 -11.45 3.92
CA LYS A 163 20.68 -12.29 3.20
C LYS A 163 19.24 -11.79 3.35
N PHE A 164 18.80 -11.52 4.58
CA PHE A 164 17.42 -11.03 4.72
C PHE A 164 17.28 -9.56 4.29
N THR A 165 18.36 -8.75 4.38
CA THR A 165 18.36 -7.40 3.80
C THR A 165 18.11 -7.45 2.28
N ASP A 166 18.85 -8.30 1.57
CA ASP A 166 18.71 -8.47 0.13
C ASP A 166 17.31 -8.95 -0.26
N ARG A 167 16.72 -9.84 0.54
CA ARG A 167 15.34 -10.31 0.36
C ARG A 167 14.34 -9.15 0.46
N PHE A 168 14.44 -8.33 1.51
CA PHE A 168 13.54 -7.18 1.69
C PHE A 168 13.71 -6.13 0.59
N ILE A 169 14.95 -5.85 0.16
CA ILE A 169 15.21 -4.94 -0.96
C ILE A 169 14.61 -5.48 -2.25
N SER A 170 14.75 -6.77 -2.52
CA SER A 170 14.12 -7.42 -3.67
C SER A 170 12.59 -7.32 -3.61
N ASP A 171 11.99 -7.48 -2.44
CA ASP A 171 10.55 -7.33 -2.25
C ASP A 171 10.08 -5.88 -2.52
N VAL A 172 10.86 -4.89 -2.08
CA VAL A 172 10.60 -3.48 -2.42
C VAL A 172 10.63 -3.27 -3.94
N ASP A 173 11.64 -3.79 -4.63
CA ASP A 173 11.78 -3.65 -6.07
C ASP A 173 10.60 -4.31 -6.82
N LYS A 174 10.15 -5.47 -6.37
CA LYS A 174 8.96 -6.14 -6.95
C LYS A 174 7.69 -5.32 -6.76
N LEU A 175 7.52 -4.72 -5.58
CA LEU A 175 6.38 -3.84 -5.30
C LEU A 175 6.40 -2.58 -6.16
N VAL A 176 7.58 -1.98 -6.36
CA VAL A 176 7.76 -0.83 -7.25
C VAL A 176 7.36 -1.19 -8.68
N THR A 177 7.91 -2.29 -9.21
CA THR A 177 7.61 -2.76 -10.57
C THR A 177 6.12 -3.05 -10.75
N GLY A 178 5.51 -3.74 -9.80
CA GLY A 178 4.08 -4.05 -9.83
C GLY A 178 3.21 -2.80 -9.83
N LYS A 179 3.55 -1.82 -8.99
CA LYS A 179 2.80 -0.56 -8.92
C LYS A 179 2.99 0.29 -10.18
N GLU A 180 4.19 0.34 -10.75
CA GLU A 180 4.43 1.02 -12.02
C GLU A 180 3.59 0.40 -13.15
N GLN A 181 3.50 -0.92 -13.20
CA GLN A 181 2.65 -1.61 -14.17
C GLN A 181 1.17 -1.25 -13.98
N ASP A 182 0.69 -1.18 -12.74
CA ASP A 182 -0.68 -0.78 -12.43
C ASP A 182 -0.97 0.67 -12.85
N ILE A 183 -0.02 1.57 -12.66
CA ILE A 183 -0.13 2.97 -13.10
C ILE A 183 -0.17 3.07 -14.63
N MET A 184 0.63 2.29 -15.31
CA MET A 184 0.72 2.31 -16.78
C MET A 184 -0.35 1.46 -17.47
N ALA A 185 -1.09 0.64 -16.74
CA ALA A 185 -2.19 -0.14 -17.29
C ALA A 185 -3.32 0.79 -17.77
N VAL A 186 -3.80 0.55 -18.98
CA VAL A 186 -4.86 1.35 -19.63
C VAL A 186 -6.20 0.63 -19.54
#